data_2aa7ffedabee5624f4191cd19a985beb
#
_entry.id   2aa7ffedabee5624f4191cd19a985beb
#
_cell.length_a   1.000
_cell.length_b   1.000
_cell.length_c   1.000
_cell.angle_alpha   90.00
_cell.angle_beta   90.00
_cell.angle_gamma   90.00
#
_symmetry.space_group_name_H-M   'P 1'
#
loop_
_entity.id
_entity.type
_entity.pdbx_description
1 polymer ?
#
loop_
_entity_poly.entity_id
_entity_poly.type
_entity_poly.pdbx_seq_one_letter_code
_entity_poly.pdbx_strand_id
1 'polypeptide(L)'
;KYGYASNNNQFFFNISSRNIKHLHLYFSLFADDISVKYFFDKDLYNSFSYKLGFRLSNFIIKNVTLTTEYTRTNPYVYQHHAATQDYTSNSYNMGNYLRDNSQELFLSLRFNPIRGLNIEASYSIAQHGDDYDINDPDANVHSDPILNNIVWEKQNFGVDASYEVVSNTYLFMNFNYQNITGEQVYIEMFTPEYYWGSTSTFTLGMNMGF
;
A
#
# COMPACT_ATOMS: atom_id res chain seq x y z
N LYS A 1 -28.52 -24.05 19.65
CA LYS A 1 -27.24 -23.80 18.95
C LYS A 1 -27.60 -23.40 17.54
N TYR A 2 -27.68 -22.10 17.27
CA TYR A 2 -27.85 -21.58 15.92
C TYR A 2 -26.45 -21.43 15.35
N GLY A 3 -26.11 -22.26 14.33
CA GLY A 3 -24.93 -22.03 13.55
C GLY A 3 -25.13 -20.71 12.76
N TYR A 4 -24.33 -19.72 13.03
CA TYR A 4 -24.23 -18.56 12.16
C TYR A 4 -23.60 -19.04 10.85
N ALA A 5 -24.44 -19.34 9.86
CA ALA A 5 -23.99 -19.33 8.48
C ALA A 5 -23.89 -17.87 8.09
N SER A 6 -22.78 -17.22 8.43
CA SER A 6 -22.50 -15.88 7.92
C SER A 6 -22.14 -16.03 6.45
N ASN A 7 -22.99 -15.51 5.57
CA ASN A 7 -22.63 -15.32 4.18
C ASN A 7 -21.60 -14.17 4.14
N ASN A 8 -20.37 -14.50 3.81
CA ASN A 8 -19.35 -13.47 3.55
C ASN A 8 -19.56 -12.93 2.14
N ASN A 9 -19.76 -11.63 2.00
CA ASN A 9 -19.93 -10.95 0.73
C ASN A 9 -18.76 -9.98 0.50
N GLN A 10 -17.90 -10.29 -0.46
CA GLN A 10 -16.77 -9.45 -0.82
C GLN A 10 -16.99 -8.79 -2.18
N PHE A 11 -16.69 -7.49 -2.26
CA PHE A 11 -16.81 -6.70 -3.48
C PHE A 11 -15.46 -6.13 -3.88
N PHE A 12 -15.14 -6.26 -5.17
CA PHE A 12 -13.98 -5.66 -5.79
C PHE A 12 -14.45 -4.69 -6.86
N PHE A 13 -13.99 -3.47 -6.79
CA PHE A 13 -14.27 -2.46 -7.78
C PHE A 13 -12.99 -1.76 -8.23
N ASN A 14 -12.80 -1.63 -9.55
CA ASN A 14 -11.67 -0.92 -10.11
C ASN A 14 -12.16 0.00 -11.22
N ILE A 15 -11.70 1.23 -11.21
CA ILE A 15 -11.93 2.19 -12.29
C ILE A 15 -10.63 2.90 -12.65
N SER A 16 -10.39 3.10 -13.93
CA SER A 16 -9.30 3.94 -14.38
C SER A 16 -9.70 4.79 -15.57
N SER A 17 -9.14 5.99 -15.69
CA SER A 17 -9.44 6.95 -16.74
C SER A 17 -8.17 7.59 -17.28
N ARG A 18 -8.07 7.67 -18.62
CA ARG A 18 -7.02 8.39 -19.36
C ARG A 18 -7.64 9.41 -20.33
N ASN A 19 -8.86 9.85 -20.05
CA ASN A 19 -9.62 10.77 -20.93
C ASN A 19 -9.03 12.19 -20.93
N ILE A 20 -8.26 12.55 -19.90
CA ILE A 20 -7.57 13.82 -19.82
C ILE A 20 -6.13 13.61 -20.31
N LYS A 21 -5.71 14.44 -21.29
CA LYS A 21 -4.35 14.37 -21.83
C LYS A 21 -3.32 14.52 -20.70
N HIS A 22 -2.30 13.68 -20.73
CA HIS A 22 -1.22 13.62 -19.72
C HIS A 22 -1.62 13.08 -18.35
N LEU A 23 -2.90 12.83 -18.07
CA LEU A 23 -3.39 12.39 -16.77
C LEU A 23 -3.99 10.98 -16.85
N HIS A 24 -3.53 10.10 -15.98
CA HIS A 24 -4.14 8.81 -15.69
C HIS A 24 -4.61 8.80 -14.23
N LEU A 25 -5.91 8.68 -14.04
CA LEU A 25 -6.54 8.50 -12.72
C LEU A 25 -6.95 7.05 -12.53
N TYR A 26 -6.82 6.53 -11.32
CA TYR A 26 -7.29 5.18 -10.98
C TYR A 26 -7.72 5.10 -9.52
N PHE A 27 -8.70 4.24 -9.31
CA PHE A 27 -9.25 3.93 -8.01
C PHE A 27 -9.56 2.45 -7.92
N SER A 28 -9.20 1.81 -6.81
CA SER A 28 -9.52 0.42 -6.48
C SER A 28 -10.19 0.39 -5.12
N LEU A 29 -11.22 -0.40 -4.97
CA LEU A 29 -11.94 -0.63 -3.73
C LEU A 29 -12.10 -2.13 -3.51
N PHE A 30 -11.76 -2.58 -2.32
CA PHE A 30 -12.19 -3.84 -1.73
C PHE A 30 -13.13 -3.51 -0.58
N ALA A 31 -14.25 -4.19 -0.52
CA ALA A 31 -15.22 -4.02 0.54
C ALA A 31 -15.65 -5.39 1.07
N ASP A 32 -15.59 -5.53 2.37
CA ASP A 32 -16.01 -6.69 3.10
C ASP A 32 -17.23 -6.31 3.96
N ASP A 33 -18.34 -7.01 3.79
CA ASP A 33 -19.62 -6.74 4.47
C ASP A 33 -20.12 -5.29 4.37
N ILE A 34 -20.70 -4.92 3.22
CA ILE A 34 -21.25 -3.58 3.00
C ILE A 34 -22.64 -3.43 3.62
N SER A 35 -22.81 -2.42 4.47
CA SER A 35 -24.11 -1.96 4.93
C SER A 35 -24.44 -0.56 4.40
N VAL A 36 -25.55 -0.43 3.67
CA VAL A 36 -26.01 0.86 3.16
C VAL A 36 -26.29 1.86 4.30
N LYS A 37 -26.71 1.37 5.46
CA LYS A 37 -26.96 2.18 6.66
C LYS A 37 -25.70 2.96 7.09
N TYR A 38 -24.53 2.34 7.05
CA TYR A 38 -23.28 2.95 7.53
C TYR A 38 -22.74 4.06 6.62
N PHE A 39 -23.24 4.21 5.39
CA PHE A 39 -22.90 5.36 4.55
C PHE A 39 -23.55 6.68 5.04
N PHE A 40 -24.62 6.58 5.81
CA PHE A 40 -25.40 7.72 6.32
C PHE A 40 -25.24 7.92 7.83
N ASP A 41 -24.49 7.08 8.50
CA ASP A 41 -24.18 7.18 9.91
C ASP A 41 -22.83 7.89 10.09
N LYS A 42 -22.72 8.79 11.07
CA LYS A 42 -21.49 9.55 11.33
C LYS A 42 -20.52 8.80 12.23
N ASP A 43 -21.05 7.89 13.02
CA ASP A 43 -20.31 7.16 14.06
C ASP A 43 -19.94 5.74 13.61
N LEU A 44 -20.46 5.30 12.45
CA LEU A 44 -20.25 3.95 11.93
C LEU A 44 -19.61 4.00 10.53
N TYR A 45 -18.78 3.03 10.23
CA TYR A 45 -18.15 2.89 8.92
C TYR A 45 -18.26 1.45 8.36
N ASN A 46 -18.17 1.33 7.04
CA ASN A 46 -18.02 0.04 6.38
C ASN A 46 -16.55 -0.40 6.36
N SER A 47 -16.31 -1.70 6.33
CA SER A 47 -14.98 -2.29 6.25
C SER A 47 -14.44 -2.18 4.82
N PHE A 48 -13.65 -1.14 4.53
CA PHE A 48 -13.09 -0.84 3.23
C PHE A 48 -11.55 -0.88 3.22
N SER A 49 -11.01 -1.43 2.13
CA SER A 49 -9.64 -1.17 1.69
C SER A 49 -9.70 -0.48 0.33
N TYR A 50 -9.05 0.68 0.18
CA TYR A 50 -9.07 1.41 -1.09
C TYR A 50 -7.70 1.98 -1.44
N LYS A 51 -7.47 2.07 -2.76
CA LYS A 51 -6.32 2.75 -3.34
C LYS A 51 -6.82 3.83 -4.30
N LEU A 52 -6.32 5.04 -4.14
CA LEU A 52 -6.52 6.15 -5.03
C LEU A 52 -5.17 6.58 -5.60
N GLY A 53 -5.08 6.76 -6.90
CA GLY A 53 -3.84 7.22 -7.51
C GLY A 53 -4.01 8.04 -8.77
N PHE A 54 -2.98 8.81 -9.07
CA PHE A 54 -2.85 9.48 -10.36
C PHE A 54 -1.42 9.42 -10.88
N ARG A 55 -1.30 9.47 -12.20
CA ARG A 55 -0.03 9.61 -12.92
C ARG A 55 -0.15 10.77 -13.90
N LEU A 56 0.76 11.73 -13.75
CA LEU A 56 0.84 12.92 -14.60
C LEU A 56 2.13 12.84 -15.43
N SER A 57 2.01 12.74 -16.75
CA SER A 57 3.15 12.54 -17.65
C SER A 57 3.28 13.67 -18.66
N ASN A 58 4.49 14.24 -18.83
CA ASN A 58 4.76 15.29 -19.83
C ASN A 58 3.85 16.55 -19.72
N PHE A 59 3.40 16.89 -18.52
CA PHE A 59 2.45 18.01 -18.35
C PHE A 59 3.15 19.37 -18.30
N ILE A 60 4.08 19.56 -17.34
CA ILE A 60 4.85 20.82 -17.17
C ILE A 60 6.21 20.69 -17.84
N ILE A 61 6.90 19.59 -17.58
CA ILE A 61 8.25 19.30 -18.07
C ILE A 61 8.18 18.07 -18.95
N LYS A 62 8.80 18.14 -20.14
CA LYS A 62 8.89 16.99 -21.05
C LYS A 62 9.70 15.87 -20.41
N ASN A 63 9.30 14.64 -20.68
CA ASN A 63 9.95 13.42 -20.19
C ASN A 63 9.96 13.27 -18.67
N VAL A 64 9.10 14.02 -17.95
CA VAL A 64 8.87 13.86 -16.51
C VAL A 64 7.51 13.21 -16.30
N THR A 65 7.47 12.23 -15.40
CA THR A 65 6.24 11.58 -14.93
C THR A 65 6.21 11.63 -13.41
N LEU A 66 5.15 12.21 -12.85
CA LEU A 66 4.81 12.17 -11.44
C LEU A 66 3.76 11.09 -11.22
N THR A 67 3.98 10.22 -10.24
CA THR A 67 2.99 9.24 -9.77
C THR A 67 2.73 9.48 -8.28
N THR A 68 1.46 9.47 -7.90
CA THR A 68 1.03 9.55 -6.49
C THR A 68 -0.01 8.48 -6.25
N GLU A 69 0.14 7.72 -5.17
CA GLU A 69 -0.83 6.72 -4.71
C GLU A 69 -1.09 6.89 -3.22
N TYR A 70 -2.34 6.77 -2.83
CA TYR A 70 -2.74 6.67 -1.44
C TYR A 70 -3.57 5.40 -1.26
N THR A 71 -3.14 4.56 -0.34
CA THR A 71 -3.84 3.33 0.04
C THR A 71 -4.26 3.43 1.50
N ARG A 72 -5.47 3.00 1.82
CA ARG A 72 -5.96 2.90 3.19
C ARG A 72 -6.80 1.65 3.35
N THR A 73 -6.63 0.99 4.48
CA THR A 73 -7.41 -0.17 4.89
C THR A 73 -7.96 0.10 6.29
N ASN A 74 -9.28 0.05 6.44
CA ASN A 74 -9.95 0.22 7.71
C ASN A 74 -9.68 -0.98 8.64
N PRO A 75 -9.94 -0.88 9.96
CA PRO A 75 -9.92 -2.02 10.86
C PRO A 75 -10.85 -3.15 10.40
N TYR A 76 -10.53 -4.39 10.76
CA TYR A 76 -11.31 -5.62 10.54
C TYR A 76 -11.57 -6.02 9.10
N VAL A 77 -11.03 -5.33 8.09
CA VAL A 77 -11.38 -5.55 6.66
C VAL A 77 -11.13 -6.98 6.19
N TYR A 78 -10.17 -7.67 6.78
CA TYR A 78 -9.75 -9.01 6.35
C TYR A 78 -10.07 -10.09 7.38
N GLN A 79 -10.78 -9.73 8.46
CA GLN A 79 -11.08 -10.61 9.58
C GLN A 79 -12.56 -11.04 9.58
N HIS A 80 -12.82 -12.26 10.04
CA HIS A 80 -14.16 -12.80 10.28
C HIS A 80 -14.22 -13.56 11.59
N HIS A 81 -15.41 -13.62 12.20
CA HIS A 81 -15.62 -14.46 13.40
C HIS A 81 -15.29 -15.93 13.19
N ALA A 82 -15.39 -16.43 11.96
CA ALA A 82 -14.96 -17.75 11.57
C ALA A 82 -13.65 -17.66 10.79
N ALA A 83 -12.53 -18.07 11.39
CA ALA A 83 -11.18 -17.98 10.80
C ALA A 83 -11.04 -18.64 9.41
N THR A 84 -11.94 -19.56 9.04
CA THR A 84 -11.97 -20.14 7.69
C THR A 84 -12.53 -19.19 6.62
N GLN A 85 -13.07 -18.04 7.03
CA GLN A 85 -13.61 -17.00 6.15
C GLN A 85 -12.69 -15.77 6.07
N ASP A 86 -11.63 -15.71 6.88
CA ASP A 86 -10.63 -14.67 6.81
C ASP A 86 -10.03 -14.57 5.40
N TYR A 87 -9.73 -13.38 4.95
CA TYR A 87 -9.12 -13.16 3.64
C TYR A 87 -7.64 -13.52 3.64
N THR A 88 -7.36 -14.80 3.93
CA THR A 88 -6.01 -15.36 4.06
C THR A 88 -5.84 -16.65 3.25
N SER A 89 -4.60 -16.96 2.89
CA SER A 89 -4.20 -18.25 2.30
C SER A 89 -2.91 -18.71 2.95
N ASN A 90 -2.88 -19.94 3.51
CA ASN A 90 -1.74 -20.48 4.25
C ASN A 90 -1.23 -19.52 5.34
N SER A 91 -2.15 -18.90 6.07
CA SER A 91 -1.88 -17.87 7.10
C SER A 91 -1.27 -16.56 6.59
N TYR A 92 -1.23 -16.33 5.28
CA TYR A 92 -0.84 -15.06 4.69
C TYR A 92 -2.06 -14.26 4.28
N ASN A 93 -2.10 -12.97 4.66
CA ASN A 93 -3.13 -12.05 4.20
C ASN A 93 -3.05 -11.89 2.67
N MET A 94 -4.18 -12.07 1.97
CA MET A 94 -4.28 -11.88 0.52
C MET A 94 -4.63 -10.43 0.13
N GLY A 95 -4.91 -9.58 1.11
CA GLY A 95 -5.23 -8.16 0.90
C GLY A 95 -4.01 -7.26 0.87
N ASN A 96 -4.12 -6.06 1.45
CA ASN A 96 -3.01 -5.13 1.57
C ASN A 96 -1.89 -5.76 2.43
N TYR A 97 -0.63 -5.58 2.00
CA TYR A 97 0.54 -6.11 2.72
C TYR A 97 0.71 -5.54 4.13
N LEU A 98 0.18 -4.32 4.38
CA LEU A 98 0.13 -3.69 5.70
C LEU A 98 -1.02 -4.23 6.58
N ARG A 99 -1.84 -5.15 6.07
CA ARG A 99 -3.06 -5.65 6.68
C ARG A 99 -4.13 -4.58 6.86
N ASP A 100 -5.04 -4.78 7.81
CA ASP A 100 -6.07 -3.81 8.20
C ASP A 100 -5.50 -2.68 9.09
N ASN A 101 -6.33 -1.70 9.42
CA ASN A 101 -5.98 -0.51 10.18
C ASN A 101 -4.67 0.16 9.73
N SER A 102 -4.50 0.35 8.43
CA SER A 102 -3.25 0.81 7.83
C SER A 102 -3.44 1.85 6.74
N GLN A 103 -2.38 2.59 6.45
CA GLN A 103 -2.33 3.51 5.31
C GLN A 103 -0.92 3.60 4.72
N GLU A 104 -0.87 3.99 3.44
CA GLU A 104 0.37 4.26 2.74
C GLU A 104 0.18 5.41 1.75
N LEU A 105 1.09 6.36 1.76
CA LEU A 105 1.28 7.36 0.72
C LEU A 105 2.56 7.04 -0.05
N PHE A 106 2.45 6.94 -1.37
CA PHE A 106 3.57 6.74 -2.28
C PHE A 106 3.65 7.90 -3.29
N LEU A 107 4.86 8.41 -3.49
CA LEU A 107 5.20 9.44 -4.47
C LEU A 107 6.37 8.95 -5.31
N SER A 108 6.34 9.13 -6.64
CA SER A 108 7.53 8.96 -7.47
C SER A 108 7.61 10.01 -8.56
N LEU A 109 8.83 10.43 -8.87
CA LEU A 109 9.17 11.35 -9.94
C LEU A 109 10.16 10.66 -10.86
N ARG A 110 9.72 10.30 -12.07
CA ARG A 110 10.56 9.71 -13.11
C ARG A 110 10.93 10.75 -14.15
N PHE A 111 12.20 10.77 -14.52
CA PHE A 111 12.75 11.64 -15.54
C PHE A 111 13.55 10.85 -16.57
N ASN A 112 13.23 11.06 -17.85
CA ASN A 112 13.88 10.42 -19.00
C ASN A 112 14.56 11.49 -19.88
N PRO A 113 15.74 12.06 -19.46
CA PRO A 113 16.34 13.20 -20.13
C PRO A 113 16.78 12.93 -21.55
N ILE A 114 17.31 11.75 -21.81
CA ILE A 114 17.78 11.27 -23.11
C ILE A 114 17.33 9.85 -23.35
N ARG A 115 17.43 9.37 -24.59
CA ARG A 115 17.12 7.98 -24.94
C ARG A 115 17.99 7.02 -24.12
N GLY A 116 17.36 6.01 -23.54
CA GLY A 116 18.02 4.97 -22.75
C GLY A 116 18.31 5.34 -21.30
N LEU A 117 18.25 6.61 -20.90
CA LEU A 117 18.44 7.03 -19.50
C LEU A 117 17.11 7.21 -18.77
N ASN A 118 16.93 6.43 -17.70
CA ASN A 118 15.82 6.57 -16.76
C ASN A 118 16.39 6.94 -15.38
N ILE A 119 15.81 7.93 -14.74
CA ILE A 119 16.10 8.31 -13.36
C ILE A 119 14.75 8.39 -12.65
N GLU A 120 14.63 7.76 -11.50
CA GLU A 120 13.43 7.82 -10.67
C GLU A 120 13.82 8.11 -9.22
N ALA A 121 13.16 9.08 -8.62
CA ALA A 121 13.19 9.30 -7.18
C ALA A 121 11.82 8.95 -6.62
N SER A 122 11.78 8.21 -5.52
CA SER A 122 10.54 7.79 -4.86
C SER A 122 10.58 8.06 -3.36
N TYR A 123 9.40 8.27 -2.80
CA TYR A 123 9.20 8.38 -1.36
C TYR A 123 7.91 7.67 -0.98
N SER A 124 7.94 6.91 0.10
CA SER A 124 6.73 6.38 0.70
C SER A 124 6.75 6.50 2.22
N ILE A 125 5.56 6.66 2.79
CA ILE A 125 5.30 6.54 4.21
C ILE A 125 4.16 5.55 4.39
N ALA A 126 4.44 4.46 5.12
CA ALA A 126 3.49 3.40 5.43
C ALA A 126 3.31 3.33 6.95
N GLN A 127 2.05 3.27 7.40
CA GLN A 127 1.68 3.30 8.82
C GLN A 127 0.67 2.20 9.10
N HIS A 128 0.81 1.58 10.28
CA HIS A 128 -0.13 0.62 10.83
C HIS A 128 -0.58 1.11 12.20
N GLY A 129 -1.90 1.07 12.45
CA GLY A 129 -2.50 1.40 13.75
C GLY A 129 -2.55 0.19 14.69
N ASP A 130 -3.27 0.35 15.80
CA ASP A 130 -3.51 -0.75 16.73
C ASP A 130 -4.11 -1.97 16.02
N ASP A 131 -3.67 -3.18 16.41
CA ASP A 131 -4.31 -4.42 15.98
C ASP A 131 -5.61 -4.61 16.77
N TYR A 132 -6.69 -4.87 16.03
CA TYR A 132 -7.99 -5.22 16.58
C TYR A 132 -8.30 -6.69 16.29
N ASP A 133 -8.98 -7.38 17.22
CA ASP A 133 -9.48 -8.74 17.02
C ASP A 133 -11.01 -8.70 16.96
N ILE A 134 -11.60 -9.16 15.85
CA ILE A 134 -13.05 -9.22 15.66
C ILE A 134 -13.74 -10.14 16.68
N ASN A 135 -13.00 -11.06 17.31
CA ASN A 135 -13.49 -11.96 18.33
C ASN A 135 -13.34 -11.41 19.77
N ASP A 136 -12.77 -10.23 19.93
CA ASP A 136 -12.72 -9.55 21.23
C ASP A 136 -14.16 -9.21 21.64
N PRO A 137 -14.60 -9.54 22.88
CA PRO A 137 -15.92 -9.20 23.41
C PRO A 137 -16.23 -7.70 23.39
N ASP A 138 -15.19 -6.85 23.45
CA ASP A 138 -15.28 -5.39 23.46
C ASP A 138 -15.12 -4.77 22.08
N ALA A 139 -14.93 -5.59 21.01
CA ALA A 139 -14.76 -5.11 19.65
C ALA A 139 -15.99 -4.35 19.14
N ASN A 140 -15.76 -3.15 18.63
CA ASN A 140 -16.78 -2.31 17.99
C ASN A 140 -16.50 -2.19 16.49
N VAL A 141 -16.68 -3.28 15.76
CA VAL A 141 -16.23 -3.53 14.38
C VAL A 141 -16.48 -2.39 13.40
N HIS A 142 -17.48 -1.55 13.65
CA HIS A 142 -17.84 -0.45 12.76
C HIS A 142 -17.57 0.95 13.34
N SER A 143 -17.03 1.05 14.57
CA SER A 143 -16.78 2.33 15.25
C SER A 143 -15.43 2.42 15.96
N ASP A 144 -14.63 1.37 15.97
CA ASP A 144 -13.30 1.43 16.55
C ASP A 144 -12.42 2.44 15.80
N PRO A 145 -11.60 3.23 16.52
CA PRO A 145 -10.86 4.33 15.91
C PRO A 145 -9.88 3.86 14.82
N ILE A 146 -9.91 4.53 13.68
CA ILE A 146 -9.05 4.23 12.56
C ILE A 146 -7.73 5.00 12.72
N LEU A 147 -6.58 4.29 12.80
CA LEU A 147 -5.23 4.87 12.91
C LEU A 147 -5.10 5.84 14.10
N ASN A 148 -5.83 5.59 15.20
CA ASN A 148 -5.80 6.44 16.38
C ASN A 148 -4.43 6.42 17.08
N ASN A 149 -3.77 5.28 17.08
CA ASN A 149 -2.42 5.08 17.55
C ASN A 149 -1.60 4.44 16.42
N ILE A 150 -0.44 4.99 16.08
CA ILE A 150 0.46 4.44 15.07
C ILE A 150 1.49 3.57 15.79
N VAL A 151 1.33 2.26 15.68
CA VAL A 151 2.19 1.27 16.36
C VAL A 151 3.39 0.87 15.51
N TRP A 152 3.33 1.08 14.20
CA TRP A 152 4.42 0.84 13.26
C TRP A 152 4.39 1.84 12.10
N GLU A 153 5.55 2.39 11.77
CA GLU A 153 5.73 3.31 10.65
C GLU A 153 7.01 2.96 9.88
N LYS A 154 6.92 2.98 8.56
CA LYS A 154 8.06 2.88 7.65
C LYS A 154 8.08 4.09 6.73
N GLN A 155 9.17 4.82 6.75
CA GLN A 155 9.51 5.83 5.75
C GLN A 155 10.57 5.26 4.83
N ASN A 156 10.40 5.45 3.52
CA ASN A 156 11.31 4.94 2.52
C ASN A 156 11.59 6.01 1.46
N PHE A 157 12.86 6.24 1.16
CA PHE A 157 13.32 7.09 0.07
C PHE A 157 14.21 6.29 -0.87
N GLY A 158 13.86 6.26 -2.15
CA GLY A 158 14.57 5.52 -3.19
C GLY A 158 15.05 6.44 -4.31
N VAL A 159 16.22 6.12 -4.87
CA VAL A 159 16.71 6.69 -6.14
C VAL A 159 17.18 5.55 -7.03
N ASP A 160 16.56 5.43 -8.19
CA ASP A 160 16.90 4.46 -9.21
C ASP A 160 17.41 5.18 -10.45
N ALA A 161 18.48 4.68 -11.04
CA ALA A 161 18.95 5.13 -12.33
C ALA A 161 19.32 3.93 -13.19
N SER A 162 18.96 3.98 -14.47
CA SER A 162 19.36 2.96 -15.45
C SER A 162 19.69 3.63 -16.78
N TYR A 163 20.75 3.13 -17.43
CA TYR A 163 21.18 3.62 -18.71
C TYR A 163 21.49 2.48 -19.69
N GLU A 164 20.86 2.52 -20.84
CA GLU A 164 21.15 1.61 -21.97
C GLU A 164 22.41 2.11 -22.70
N VAL A 165 23.55 1.49 -22.41
CA VAL A 165 24.85 1.88 -22.97
C VAL A 165 24.97 1.47 -24.43
N VAL A 166 24.57 0.25 -24.74
CA VAL A 166 24.41 -0.32 -26.08
C VAL A 166 23.16 -1.17 -26.10
N SER A 167 22.69 -1.56 -27.27
CA SER A 167 21.44 -2.34 -27.39
C SER A 167 21.45 -3.56 -26.45
N ASN A 168 20.38 -3.69 -25.64
CA ASN A 168 20.18 -4.74 -24.63
C ASN A 168 21.24 -4.81 -23.51
N THR A 169 22.04 -3.75 -23.31
CA THR A 169 23.02 -3.70 -22.23
C THR A 169 22.75 -2.46 -21.35
N TYR A 170 22.41 -2.70 -20.09
CA TYR A 170 22.01 -1.67 -19.13
C TYR A 170 22.98 -1.62 -17.97
N LEU A 171 23.41 -0.43 -17.61
CA LEU A 171 23.98 -0.14 -16.31
C LEU A 171 22.85 0.35 -15.40
N PHE A 172 22.83 -0.10 -14.17
CA PHE A 172 21.84 0.37 -13.20
C PHE A 172 22.47 0.66 -11.85
N MET A 173 21.86 1.62 -11.17
CA MET A 173 22.16 2.02 -9.80
C MET A 173 20.85 2.12 -9.03
N ASN A 174 20.84 1.58 -7.82
CA ASN A 174 19.75 1.76 -6.87
C ASN A 174 20.34 2.24 -5.53
N PHE A 175 19.75 3.27 -4.99
CA PHE A 175 19.96 3.71 -3.61
C PHE A 175 18.62 3.68 -2.90
N ASN A 176 18.58 3.09 -1.72
CA ASN A 176 17.40 3.06 -0.89
C ASN A 176 17.77 3.38 0.56
N TYR A 177 17.09 4.36 1.13
CA TYR A 177 17.12 4.68 2.56
C TYR A 177 15.75 4.39 3.14
N GLN A 178 15.72 3.63 4.23
CA GLN A 178 14.49 3.41 4.97
C GLN A 178 14.70 3.66 6.45
N ASN A 179 13.64 4.12 7.11
CA ASN A 179 13.59 4.27 8.56
C ASN A 179 12.30 3.61 9.06
N ILE A 180 12.43 2.69 10.02
CA ILE A 180 11.32 1.97 10.63
C ILE A 180 11.28 2.31 12.10
N THR A 181 10.11 2.76 12.56
CA THR A 181 9.86 3.18 13.95
C THR A 181 8.54 2.60 14.42
N GLY A 182 8.35 2.49 15.73
CA GLY A 182 7.12 1.98 16.33
C GLY A 182 7.37 1.24 17.63
N GLU A 183 6.39 0.51 18.08
CA GLU A 183 6.50 -0.37 19.23
C GLU A 183 7.30 -1.62 18.85
N GLN A 184 8.18 -2.07 19.74
CA GLN A 184 9.12 -3.15 19.47
C GLN A 184 8.43 -4.44 18.99
N VAL A 185 7.30 -4.80 19.58
CA VAL A 185 6.56 -6.02 19.23
C VAL A 185 6.07 -5.97 17.76
N TYR A 186 5.64 -4.81 17.27
CA TYR A 186 5.18 -4.63 15.89
C TYR A 186 6.35 -4.53 14.91
N ILE A 187 7.46 -3.90 15.32
CA ILE A 187 8.69 -3.90 14.52
C ILE A 187 9.14 -5.35 14.26
N GLU A 188 9.18 -6.18 15.29
CA GLU A 188 9.56 -7.60 15.18
C GLU A 188 8.57 -8.42 14.35
N MET A 189 7.27 -8.12 14.46
CA MET A 189 6.23 -8.83 13.72
C MET A 189 6.25 -8.52 12.21
N PHE A 190 6.43 -7.24 11.84
CA PHE A 190 6.30 -6.79 10.45
C PHE A 190 7.62 -6.65 9.70
N THR A 191 8.75 -6.69 10.42
CA THR A 191 10.03 -6.31 9.83
C THR A 191 11.13 -7.30 10.21
N PRO A 192 11.85 -7.91 9.27
CA PRO A 192 13.05 -8.68 9.57
C PRO A 192 14.09 -7.82 10.30
N GLU A 193 14.80 -8.41 11.27
CA GLU A 193 15.78 -7.75 12.14
C GLU A 193 16.81 -6.90 11.37
N TYR A 194 17.23 -7.38 10.21
CA TYR A 194 18.19 -6.68 9.34
C TYR A 194 17.73 -5.25 8.94
N TYR A 195 16.43 -4.98 8.94
CA TYR A 195 15.85 -3.71 8.54
C TYR A 195 15.35 -2.84 9.68
N TRP A 196 15.61 -3.21 10.94
CA TRP A 196 15.18 -2.39 12.07
C TRP A 196 15.89 -1.05 12.12
N GLY A 197 15.15 -0.01 12.48
CA GLY A 197 15.64 1.36 12.53
C GLY A 197 15.94 1.94 11.15
N SER A 198 17.06 2.65 11.05
CA SER A 198 17.49 3.31 9.81
C SER A 198 18.50 2.47 9.06
N THR A 199 18.20 2.13 7.83
CA THR A 199 19.10 1.36 6.95
C THR A 199 19.27 2.04 5.59
N SER A 200 20.46 1.90 5.01
CA SER A 200 20.75 2.38 3.65
C SER A 200 21.33 1.24 2.83
N THR A 201 20.82 1.05 1.63
CA THR A 201 21.35 0.10 0.68
C THR A 201 21.76 0.79 -0.61
N PHE A 202 22.87 0.35 -1.17
CA PHE A 202 23.35 0.81 -2.47
C PHE A 202 23.67 -0.40 -3.34
N THR A 203 23.14 -0.39 -4.55
CA THR A 203 23.37 -1.45 -5.55
C THR A 203 23.84 -0.82 -6.84
N LEU A 204 24.89 -1.38 -7.43
CA LEU A 204 25.36 -1.07 -8.77
C LEU A 204 25.47 -2.36 -9.55
N GLY A 205 25.00 -2.37 -10.79
CA GLY A 205 25.04 -3.58 -11.59
C GLY A 205 24.94 -3.33 -13.09
N MET A 206 25.13 -4.42 -13.84
CA MET A 206 24.98 -4.45 -15.28
C MET A 206 24.11 -5.64 -15.66
N ASN A 207 23.22 -5.43 -16.62
CA ASN A 207 22.40 -6.46 -17.23
C ASN A 207 22.69 -6.50 -18.75
N MET A 208 23.01 -7.67 -19.28
CA MET A 208 23.22 -7.89 -20.71
C MET A 208 22.25 -8.94 -21.21
N GLY A 209 21.43 -8.57 -22.23
CA GLY A 209 20.58 -9.48 -22.97
C GLY A 209 21.33 -9.98 -24.24
N PHE A 210 21.20 -11.26 -24.50
CA PHE A 210 21.76 -11.92 -25.70
C PHE A 210 20.64 -12.30 -26.67
#